data_216da8c9b8e78b816e5cd297276961c5
#
_entry.id   216da8c9b8e78b816e5cd297276961c5
#
_cell.length_a   1.000
_cell.length_b   1.000
_cell.length_c   1.000
_cell.angle_alpha   90.00
_cell.angle_beta   90.00
_cell.angle_gamma   90.00
#
_symmetry.space_group_name_H-M   'P 1'
#
loop_
_entity.id
_entity.type
_entity.pdbx_description
1 polymer ?
#
loop_
_entity_poly.entity_id
_entity_poly.type
_entity_poly.pdbx_seq_one_letter_code
_entity_poly.pdbx_strand_id
1 'polypeptide(L)'
;QEEWKNENVQAQNLVVDGLYTYTNAKSTTPVNYYEKKRLVGLYGDISLGYKDMLFINVTGRNDWSSTLPINNRSYFYPSISGSFIFTELMENKDILNYGKIRLSYANVGSDEDPYNLAFKYTPASTYFLQYLGNVNTFPHMGLVGFTGPRVLPNENLKPQNQSSFEVGADLRFFGGKIRLDMTYYSNITKNQIVSIDVPLSTGYFANNINAGKIANKGVEVTLGLTPVETRNFKWDLDATFASNKQTVEELAEGLDEYTLTSGLSGLQIKAAKGDSFGLYGTAWKRDDQGNYVINSKTGLRETVNNVRLGDVYPDFTMGINNTLTYKGLTFSFLIDIRHGGSLYSETVANLRSSGLAAETVAHREDASFIEPGVILQDDGTYRPNDVPVKSMQDYWQHVANSSNNEGNIYNASFVKLREVQLSYSFPRKWFKSFFVKSLDLGFEARNLWIIKDHVPHIDPEANFFGPSQIGGGVEFNSIPSTRSFGFNLRLTL
;
A
#
# COMPACT_ATOMS: atom_id res chain seq x y z
N GLN A 1 21.09 -13.39 12.04
CA GLN A 1 21.97 -12.39 11.44
C GLN A 1 21.47 -12.09 10.04
N GLU A 2 21.19 -10.82 9.77
CA GLU A 2 20.87 -10.32 8.44
C GLU A 2 22.04 -9.45 7.97
N GLU A 3 22.44 -9.62 6.73
CA GLU A 3 23.54 -8.89 6.11
C GLU A 3 23.08 -8.46 4.71
N TRP A 4 23.02 -7.16 4.50
CA TRP A 4 22.66 -6.56 3.23
C TRP A 4 23.90 -5.95 2.58
N LYS A 5 24.16 -6.35 1.34
CA LYS A 5 25.17 -5.75 0.48
C LYS A 5 24.48 -5.29 -0.79
N ASN A 6 24.65 -4.05 -1.12
CA ASN A 6 24.24 -3.52 -2.42
C ASN A 6 25.46 -2.90 -3.10
N GLU A 7 25.81 -3.44 -4.26
CA GLU A 7 26.89 -2.95 -5.09
C GLU A 7 26.27 -2.44 -6.40
N ASN A 8 26.16 -1.14 -6.54
CA ASN A 8 25.70 -0.51 -7.76
C ASN A 8 26.89 0.15 -8.46
N VAL A 9 26.96 -0.01 -9.77
CA VAL A 9 27.93 0.68 -10.62
C VAL A 9 27.18 1.49 -11.64
N GLN A 10 27.35 2.80 -11.60
CA GLN A 10 26.82 3.69 -12.63
C GLN A 10 27.89 3.89 -13.71
N ALA A 11 27.58 3.49 -14.93
CA ALA A 11 28.41 3.70 -16.10
C ALA A 11 27.97 4.96 -16.85
N GLN A 12 28.92 5.83 -17.22
CA GLN A 12 28.63 7.05 -17.97
C GLN A 12 29.46 7.10 -19.26
N ASN A 13 28.83 7.61 -20.33
CA ASN A 13 29.46 7.82 -21.62
C ASN A 13 30.08 6.54 -22.21
N LEU A 14 29.23 5.72 -22.82
CA LEU A 14 29.69 4.50 -23.51
C LEU A 14 30.62 4.86 -24.66
N VAL A 15 31.71 4.10 -24.82
CA VAL A 15 32.73 4.32 -25.86
C VAL A 15 32.26 3.74 -27.19
N VAL A 16 31.60 2.57 -27.15
CA VAL A 16 31.01 1.91 -28.30
C VAL A 16 29.49 1.91 -28.12
N ASP A 17 28.80 2.48 -29.09
CA ASP A 17 27.30 2.56 -29.06
C ASP A 17 26.69 1.16 -29.18
N GLY A 18 25.63 0.93 -28.39
CA GLY A 18 24.92 -0.36 -28.36
C GLY A 18 25.60 -1.47 -27.55
N LEU A 19 26.79 -1.27 -26.98
CA LEU A 19 27.49 -2.23 -26.14
C LEU A 19 27.31 -1.86 -24.64
N TYR A 20 26.33 -2.46 -23.97
CA TYR A 20 25.94 -2.16 -22.59
C TYR A 20 26.75 -3.00 -21.59
N THR A 21 28.03 -2.66 -21.39
CA THR A 21 28.91 -3.25 -20.37
C THR A 21 29.66 -2.17 -19.59
N TYR A 22 29.98 -2.43 -18.32
CA TYR A 22 30.74 -1.48 -17.50
C TYR A 22 32.11 -1.20 -18.04
N THR A 23 32.75 -2.15 -18.73
CA THR A 23 34.06 -2.00 -19.36
C THR A 23 34.06 -1.08 -20.58
N ASN A 24 32.87 -0.81 -21.14
CA ASN A 24 32.65 0.09 -22.27
C ASN A 24 32.37 1.55 -21.83
N ALA A 25 32.38 1.85 -20.53
CA ALA A 25 32.15 3.20 -20.04
C ALA A 25 33.43 3.99 -19.89
N LYS A 26 33.41 5.31 -20.24
CA LYS A 26 34.52 6.24 -19.98
C LYS A 26 34.73 6.46 -18.48
N SER A 27 33.68 6.41 -17.70
CA SER A 27 33.75 6.50 -16.22
C SER A 27 32.76 5.62 -15.57
N THR A 28 33.13 5.04 -14.43
CA THR A 28 32.28 4.23 -13.58
C THR A 28 32.30 4.79 -12.16
N THR A 29 31.15 4.93 -11.55
CA THR A 29 31.01 5.34 -10.14
C THR A 29 30.46 4.17 -9.36
N PRO A 30 31.26 3.43 -8.60
CA PRO A 30 30.75 2.37 -7.71
C PRO A 30 30.12 2.98 -6.47
N VAL A 31 28.97 2.44 -6.07
CA VAL A 31 28.31 2.75 -4.79
C VAL A 31 28.15 1.44 -4.03
N ASN A 32 28.83 1.32 -2.90
CA ASN A 32 28.75 0.17 -2.03
C ASN A 32 27.94 0.54 -0.78
N TYR A 33 26.92 -0.24 -0.51
CA TYR A 33 26.11 -0.12 0.68
C TYR A 33 26.16 -1.45 1.45
N TYR A 34 26.49 -1.37 2.75
CA TYR A 34 26.62 -2.53 3.61
C TYR A 34 25.89 -2.29 4.93
N GLU A 35 24.96 -3.17 5.23
CA GLU A 35 24.26 -3.20 6.52
C GLU A 35 24.37 -4.56 7.17
N LYS A 36 24.41 -4.54 8.51
CA LYS A 36 24.44 -5.75 9.31
C LYS A 36 23.61 -5.60 10.58
N LYS A 37 22.66 -6.49 10.72
CA LYS A 37 21.78 -6.62 11.88
C LYS A 37 21.98 -7.96 12.55
N ARG A 38 21.99 -7.95 13.87
CA ARG A 38 22.01 -9.17 14.69
C ARG A 38 20.83 -9.16 15.64
N LEU A 39 20.08 -10.25 15.62
CA LEU A 39 18.98 -10.53 16.52
C LEU A 39 19.26 -11.86 17.22
N VAL A 40 19.17 -11.89 18.53
CA VAL A 40 19.25 -13.12 19.34
C VAL A 40 17.91 -13.27 20.03
N GLY A 41 17.25 -14.41 19.88
CA GLY A 41 15.93 -14.68 20.46
C GLY A 41 15.93 -15.93 21.31
N LEU A 42 15.28 -15.87 22.46
CA LEU A 42 14.91 -17.01 23.28
C LEU A 42 13.39 -17.09 23.35
N TYR A 43 12.83 -18.24 23.08
CA TYR A 43 11.39 -18.44 23.10
C TYR A 43 10.98 -19.75 23.75
N GLY A 44 9.75 -19.79 24.23
CA GLY A 44 9.08 -20.98 24.75
C GLY A 44 7.63 -21.01 24.28
N ASP A 45 7.13 -22.21 24.05
CA ASP A 45 5.76 -22.48 23.64
C ASP A 45 5.17 -23.61 24.48
N ILE A 46 3.92 -23.42 24.94
CA ILE A 46 3.17 -24.43 25.68
C ILE A 46 1.80 -24.56 25.02
N SER A 47 1.52 -25.75 24.49
CA SER A 47 0.24 -26.10 23.89
C SER A 47 -0.47 -27.14 24.76
N LEU A 48 -1.69 -26.83 25.18
CA LEU A 48 -2.53 -27.71 25.96
C LEU A 48 -3.81 -28.02 25.17
N GLY A 49 -4.15 -29.30 25.08
CA GLY A 49 -5.40 -29.79 24.47
C GLY A 49 -6.22 -30.60 25.45
N TYR A 50 -7.53 -30.37 25.46
CA TYR A 50 -8.47 -31.12 26.27
C TYR A 50 -9.61 -31.70 25.42
N LYS A 51 -9.72 -33.02 25.39
CA LYS A 51 -10.79 -33.78 24.69
C LYS A 51 -10.99 -33.34 23.22
N ASP A 52 -9.94 -32.98 22.52
CA ASP A 52 -9.97 -32.48 21.13
C ASP A 52 -10.95 -31.32 20.89
N MET A 53 -11.44 -30.69 21.94
CA MET A 53 -12.41 -29.60 21.87
C MET A 53 -11.88 -28.26 22.39
N LEU A 54 -11.01 -28.26 23.39
CA LEU A 54 -10.45 -27.04 23.97
C LEU A 54 -8.93 -27.05 23.79
N PHE A 55 -8.41 -26.00 23.17
CA PHE A 55 -6.97 -25.83 22.98
C PHE A 55 -6.55 -24.48 23.53
N ILE A 56 -5.44 -24.45 24.26
CA ILE A 56 -4.83 -23.23 24.77
C ILE A 56 -3.37 -23.28 24.37
N ASN A 57 -2.90 -22.20 23.78
CA ASN A 57 -1.48 -22.02 23.46
C ASN A 57 -0.98 -20.76 24.15
N VAL A 58 0.16 -20.85 24.82
CA VAL A 58 0.85 -19.75 25.49
C VAL A 58 2.27 -19.71 24.99
N THR A 59 2.68 -18.55 24.44
CA THR A 59 4.05 -18.36 24.00
C THR A 59 4.68 -17.16 24.70
N GLY A 60 6.00 -17.23 24.86
CA GLY A 60 6.78 -16.09 25.31
C GLY A 60 8.09 -16.05 24.55
N ARG A 61 8.47 -14.88 24.10
CA ARG A 61 9.73 -14.68 23.42
C ARG A 61 10.42 -13.42 23.91
N ASN A 62 11.72 -13.49 24.11
CA ASN A 62 12.57 -12.34 24.37
C ASN A 62 13.62 -12.21 23.28
N ASP A 63 13.70 -11.04 22.66
CA ASP A 63 14.69 -10.73 21.65
C ASP A 63 15.67 -9.67 22.16
N TRP A 64 16.93 -9.77 21.70
CA TRP A 64 17.97 -8.78 21.88
C TRP A 64 18.43 -8.32 20.50
N SER A 65 18.20 -7.04 20.18
CA SER A 65 18.57 -6.48 18.88
C SER A 65 19.81 -5.59 18.95
N SER A 66 20.67 -5.69 17.94
CA SER A 66 21.82 -4.80 17.76
C SER A 66 21.47 -3.39 17.28
N THR A 67 20.20 -3.17 16.87
CA THR A 67 19.71 -1.90 16.34
C THR A 67 19.07 -1.01 17.40
N LEU A 68 19.00 -1.49 18.64
CA LEU A 68 18.48 -0.74 19.78
C LEU A 68 19.59 -0.43 20.80
N PRO A 69 19.43 0.66 21.58
CA PRO A 69 20.40 1.04 22.63
C PRO A 69 20.58 -0.09 23.66
N ILE A 70 21.75 -0.17 24.26
CA ILE A 70 22.11 -1.19 25.25
C ILE A 70 21.03 -1.37 26.33
N ASN A 71 20.46 -0.27 26.82
CA ASN A 71 19.47 -0.27 27.89
C ASN A 71 18.07 -0.70 27.41
N ASN A 72 17.79 -0.65 26.10
CA ASN A 72 16.48 -0.95 25.51
C ASN A 72 16.53 -2.07 24.45
N ARG A 73 17.68 -2.74 24.28
CA ARG A 73 17.86 -3.77 23.23
C ARG A 73 17.11 -5.07 23.49
N SER A 74 16.73 -5.31 24.76
CA SER A 74 16.00 -6.50 25.19
C SER A 74 14.53 -6.17 25.33
N TYR A 75 13.68 -6.94 24.65
CA TYR A 75 12.23 -6.78 24.71
C TYR A 75 11.54 -8.14 24.73
N PHE A 76 10.61 -8.28 25.68
CA PHE A 76 9.81 -9.48 25.86
C PHE A 76 8.41 -9.29 25.33
N TYR A 77 7.90 -10.29 24.62
CA TYR A 77 6.55 -10.28 24.07
C TYR A 77 5.86 -11.63 24.21
N PRO A 78 4.81 -11.67 25.03
CA PRO A 78 3.98 -12.85 25.23
C PRO A 78 2.83 -12.93 24.24
N SER A 79 2.30 -14.14 24.02
CA SER A 79 0.99 -14.35 23.43
C SER A 79 0.23 -15.44 24.14
N ILE A 80 -1.10 -15.34 24.09
CA ILE A 80 -2.02 -16.37 24.52
C ILE A 80 -3.13 -16.52 23.49
N SER A 81 -3.42 -17.74 23.08
CA SER A 81 -4.57 -18.04 22.23
C SER A 81 -5.34 -19.23 22.77
N GLY A 82 -6.66 -19.17 22.59
CA GLY A 82 -7.57 -20.25 22.92
C GLY A 82 -8.50 -20.55 21.76
N SER A 83 -8.83 -21.81 21.55
CA SER A 83 -9.87 -22.21 20.64
C SER A 83 -10.77 -23.28 21.26
N PHE A 84 -12.06 -23.15 20.98
CA PHE A 84 -13.08 -24.04 21.49
C PHE A 84 -13.98 -24.55 20.38
N ILE A 85 -13.91 -25.86 20.14
CA ILE A 85 -14.78 -26.57 19.19
C ILE A 85 -16.07 -26.97 19.93
N PHE A 86 -17.01 -26.04 19.97
CA PHE A 86 -18.23 -26.22 20.76
C PHE A 86 -19.19 -27.27 20.19
N THR A 87 -19.04 -27.62 18.92
CA THR A 87 -19.81 -28.71 18.30
C THR A 87 -19.45 -30.08 18.85
N GLU A 88 -18.33 -30.25 19.55
CA GLU A 88 -18.03 -31.50 20.24
C GLU A 88 -18.97 -31.77 21.43
N LEU A 89 -19.66 -30.75 21.92
CA LEU A 89 -20.72 -30.86 22.97
C LEU A 89 -22.12 -31.07 22.38
N MET A 90 -22.28 -31.01 21.05
CA MET A 90 -23.58 -31.14 20.40
C MET A 90 -23.86 -32.61 20.04
N GLU A 91 -25.06 -33.10 20.40
CA GLU A 91 -25.51 -34.43 20.01
C GLU A 91 -25.91 -34.50 18.53
N ASN A 92 -26.57 -33.45 18.04
CA ASN A 92 -26.98 -33.35 16.63
C ASN A 92 -26.10 -32.38 15.87
N LYS A 93 -25.43 -32.88 14.82
CA LYS A 93 -24.54 -32.11 13.93
C LYS A 93 -25.05 -32.06 12.47
N ASP A 94 -26.36 -32.29 12.24
CA ASP A 94 -26.92 -32.38 10.89
C ASP A 94 -26.90 -31.03 10.15
N ILE A 95 -27.17 -29.93 10.86
CA ILE A 95 -27.17 -28.59 10.32
C ILE A 95 -25.78 -27.95 10.50
N LEU A 96 -25.31 -27.84 11.73
CA LEU A 96 -23.98 -27.29 12.07
C LEU A 96 -23.02 -28.46 12.35
N ASN A 97 -22.22 -28.81 11.35
CA ASN A 97 -21.33 -29.96 11.43
C ASN A 97 -20.03 -29.64 12.18
N TYR A 98 -19.61 -28.40 12.12
CA TYR A 98 -18.40 -27.92 12.78
C TYR A 98 -18.58 -26.47 13.22
N GLY A 99 -18.20 -26.18 14.46
CA GLY A 99 -18.23 -24.84 15.02
C GLY A 99 -17.07 -24.66 15.99
N LYS A 100 -16.19 -23.72 15.69
CA LYS A 100 -15.03 -23.35 16.50
C LYS A 100 -15.01 -21.85 16.74
N ILE A 101 -14.82 -21.44 17.98
CA ILE A 101 -14.53 -20.05 18.39
C ILE A 101 -13.05 -19.93 18.69
N ARG A 102 -12.43 -18.83 18.29
CA ARG A 102 -11.04 -18.50 18.55
C ARG A 102 -10.95 -17.17 19.28
N LEU A 103 -10.03 -17.08 20.21
CA LEU A 103 -9.69 -15.85 20.92
C LEU A 103 -8.17 -15.79 21.05
N SER A 104 -7.58 -14.66 20.69
CA SER A 104 -6.15 -14.47 20.87
C SER A 104 -5.80 -13.07 21.36
N TYR A 105 -4.75 -13.01 22.15
CA TYR A 105 -4.08 -11.77 22.51
C TYR A 105 -2.57 -11.99 22.35
N ALA A 106 -1.92 -11.09 21.63
CA ALA A 106 -0.50 -11.14 21.40
C ALA A 106 0.13 -9.75 21.54
N ASN A 107 1.33 -9.73 22.10
CA ASN A 107 2.23 -8.60 22.00
C ASN A 107 3.35 -8.93 21.03
N VAL A 108 3.76 -7.97 20.17
CA VAL A 108 4.88 -8.13 19.25
C VAL A 108 5.76 -6.89 19.33
N GLY A 109 7.04 -7.11 19.61
CA GLY A 109 8.05 -6.07 19.56
C GLY A 109 8.68 -5.98 18.17
N SER A 110 9.02 -4.78 17.74
CA SER A 110 9.80 -4.51 16.52
C SER A 110 10.93 -3.55 16.85
N ASP A 111 12.07 -3.78 16.25
CA ASP A 111 13.25 -2.94 16.35
C ASP A 111 13.37 -1.99 15.15
N GLU A 112 14.48 -1.30 15.03
CA GLU A 112 14.79 -0.25 14.05
C GLU A 112 15.79 -0.77 13.01
N ASP A 113 16.00 0.04 11.96
CA ASP A 113 17.04 -0.18 10.98
C ASP A 113 18.45 0.00 11.59
N PRO A 114 19.47 -0.66 11.01
CA PRO A 114 20.84 -0.57 11.53
C PRO A 114 21.41 0.85 11.49
N TYR A 115 22.27 1.15 12.46
CA TYR A 115 23.13 2.35 12.51
C TYR A 115 22.45 3.69 12.82
N ASN A 116 21.17 3.71 13.19
CA ASN A 116 20.43 4.94 13.55
C ASN A 116 20.74 5.46 14.97
N LEU A 117 21.50 4.70 15.79
CA LEU A 117 21.82 5.04 17.18
C LEU A 117 23.10 5.87 17.33
N ALA A 118 24.01 5.82 16.37
CA ALA A 118 25.35 6.36 16.52
C ALA A 118 25.63 7.49 15.54
N PHE A 119 26.30 8.53 16.06
CA PHE A 119 26.86 9.58 15.23
C PHE A 119 27.98 9.00 14.38
N LYS A 120 27.82 9.06 13.05
CA LYS A 120 28.83 8.58 12.10
C LYS A 120 29.09 9.62 11.03
N TYR A 121 30.34 9.90 10.78
CA TYR A 121 30.73 10.65 9.59
C TYR A 121 30.72 9.72 8.38
N THR A 122 30.07 10.15 7.32
CA THR A 122 30.10 9.47 6.02
C THR A 122 30.88 10.32 5.01
N PRO A 123 31.53 9.70 4.02
CA PRO A 123 32.17 10.46 2.95
C PRO A 123 31.14 11.38 2.28
N ALA A 124 31.48 12.65 2.14
CA ALA A 124 30.62 13.63 1.50
C ALA A 124 30.47 13.29 0.02
N SER A 125 29.21 13.21 -0.43
CA SER A 125 28.87 13.06 -1.84
C SER A 125 28.74 14.42 -2.53
N THR A 126 28.72 14.42 -3.85
CA THR A 126 28.59 15.58 -4.73
C THR A 126 27.37 16.49 -4.47
N TYR A 127 26.37 15.98 -3.73
CA TYR A 127 25.05 16.64 -3.57
C TYR A 127 24.90 17.55 -2.35
N PHE A 128 25.90 17.63 -1.48
CA PHE A 128 25.72 18.28 -0.18
C PHE A 128 25.48 19.80 -0.25
N LEU A 129 25.88 20.47 -1.31
CA LEU A 129 25.77 21.94 -1.43
C LEU A 129 24.87 22.40 -2.59
N GLN A 130 24.10 21.52 -3.21
CA GLN A 130 23.22 21.87 -4.34
C GLN A 130 22.21 22.98 -3.99
N TYR A 131 21.75 23.03 -2.73
CA TYR A 131 20.83 24.06 -2.24
C TYR A 131 21.46 25.45 -2.06
N LEU A 132 22.79 25.54 -2.05
CA LEU A 132 23.50 26.82 -1.87
C LEU A 132 24.11 27.35 -3.17
N GLY A 133 23.85 26.73 -4.32
CA GLY A 133 24.36 27.16 -5.61
C GLY A 133 25.86 26.89 -5.83
N ASN A 134 26.58 26.39 -4.83
CA ASN A 134 27.99 26.02 -4.91
C ASN A 134 28.16 24.52 -4.75
N VAL A 135 28.44 23.82 -5.84
CA VAL A 135 28.69 22.37 -5.85
C VAL A 135 30.15 22.11 -5.58
N ASN A 136 30.54 21.85 -4.34
CA ASN A 136 31.83 21.27 -4.06
C ASN A 136 31.76 19.76 -4.25
N THR A 137 32.41 19.25 -5.27
CA THR A 137 32.55 17.81 -5.48
C THR A 137 33.71 17.29 -4.63
N PHE A 138 33.48 16.20 -3.92
CA PHE A 138 34.54 15.48 -3.22
C PHE A 138 34.95 14.23 -4.02
N PRO A 139 36.24 13.89 -4.08
CA PRO A 139 37.41 14.57 -3.49
C PRO A 139 37.64 15.98 -4.08
N HIS A 140 37.76 17.00 -3.22
CA HIS A 140 38.08 18.35 -3.62
C HIS A 140 39.60 18.56 -3.53
N MET A 141 40.25 18.87 -4.64
CA MET A 141 41.72 18.96 -4.74
C MET A 141 42.46 17.73 -4.14
N GLY A 142 41.91 16.53 -4.35
CA GLY A 142 42.46 15.28 -3.81
C GLY A 142 42.13 14.99 -2.35
N LEU A 143 41.35 15.83 -1.65
CA LEU A 143 40.97 15.66 -0.27
C LEU A 143 39.54 15.12 -0.18
N VAL A 144 39.35 14.07 0.60
CA VAL A 144 38.00 13.49 0.91
C VAL A 144 37.34 14.34 1.97
N GLY A 145 36.10 14.78 1.69
CA GLY A 145 35.25 15.43 2.67
C GLY A 145 34.39 14.40 3.43
N PHE A 146 34.01 14.74 4.65
CA PHE A 146 33.06 13.96 5.44
C PHE A 146 31.88 14.84 5.89
N THR A 147 30.72 14.25 5.97
CA THR A 147 29.51 14.87 6.51
C THR A 147 29.00 14.11 7.72
N GLY A 148 28.46 14.82 8.69
CA GLY A 148 27.72 14.21 9.81
C GLY A 148 26.38 13.61 9.37
N PRO A 149 25.72 12.86 10.23
CA PRO A 149 24.41 12.30 9.94
C PRO A 149 23.38 13.43 9.75
N ARG A 150 22.46 13.23 8.82
CA ARG A 150 21.34 14.17 8.58
C ARG A 150 20.23 14.01 9.62
N VAL A 151 20.10 12.82 10.19
CA VAL A 151 19.15 12.49 11.24
C VAL A 151 19.89 12.46 12.58
N LEU A 152 19.38 13.16 13.57
CA LEU A 152 19.93 13.17 14.92
C LEU A 152 19.83 11.76 15.53
N PRO A 153 20.94 11.11 15.89
CA PRO A 153 20.92 9.83 16.55
C PRO A 153 20.22 9.94 17.92
N ASN A 154 19.41 8.93 18.25
CA ASN A 154 18.69 8.90 19.53
C ASN A 154 19.10 7.66 20.35
N GLU A 155 19.88 7.89 21.39
CA GLU A 155 20.38 6.84 22.31
C GLU A 155 19.29 6.29 23.26
N ASN A 156 18.08 6.88 23.25
CA ASN A 156 16.97 6.50 24.12
C ASN A 156 15.84 5.77 23.36
N LEU A 157 16.05 5.40 22.12
CA LEU A 157 15.04 4.68 21.33
C LEU A 157 14.60 3.40 22.05
N LYS A 158 13.30 3.17 22.04
CA LYS A 158 12.64 1.96 22.55
C LYS A 158 12.13 1.13 21.39
N PRO A 159 11.97 -0.18 21.55
CA PRO A 159 11.30 -1.00 20.56
C PRO A 159 9.86 -0.51 20.35
N GLN A 160 9.38 -0.60 19.14
CA GLN A 160 7.96 -0.45 18.85
C GLN A 160 7.22 -1.66 19.44
N ASN A 161 6.00 -1.45 19.89
CA ASN A 161 5.20 -2.52 20.47
C ASN A 161 3.79 -2.52 19.87
N GLN A 162 3.39 -3.65 19.32
CA GLN A 162 2.04 -3.88 18.82
C GLN A 162 1.31 -4.88 19.71
N SER A 163 0.18 -4.46 20.26
CA SER A 163 -0.77 -5.33 20.94
C SER A 163 -1.88 -5.70 19.98
N SER A 164 -2.13 -6.98 19.80
CA SER A 164 -3.16 -7.54 18.92
C SER A 164 -4.19 -8.30 19.73
N PHE A 165 -5.46 -7.99 19.53
CA PHE A 165 -6.59 -8.75 20.06
C PHE A 165 -7.43 -9.25 18.89
N GLU A 166 -7.77 -10.54 18.90
CA GLU A 166 -8.55 -11.15 17.85
C GLU A 166 -9.62 -12.08 18.43
N VAL A 167 -10.80 -12.04 17.82
CA VAL A 167 -11.88 -13.00 18.04
C VAL A 167 -12.38 -13.50 16.71
N GLY A 168 -12.52 -14.82 16.56
CA GLY A 168 -12.94 -15.43 15.31
C GLY A 168 -13.84 -16.63 15.51
N ALA A 169 -14.56 -17.00 14.44
CA ALA A 169 -15.39 -18.17 14.39
C ALA A 169 -15.22 -18.90 13.04
N ASP A 170 -15.10 -20.23 13.09
CA ASP A 170 -15.13 -21.11 11.90
C ASP A 170 -16.34 -22.03 12.03
N LEU A 171 -17.28 -21.87 11.11
CA LEU A 171 -18.57 -22.56 11.11
C LEU A 171 -18.78 -23.32 9.79
N ARG A 172 -19.23 -24.59 9.87
CA ARG A 172 -19.55 -25.40 8.71
C ARG A 172 -20.91 -26.01 8.83
N PHE A 173 -21.74 -25.77 7.83
CA PHE A 173 -23.13 -26.20 7.82
C PHE A 173 -23.40 -27.17 6.66
N PHE A 174 -24.39 -28.03 6.84
CA PHE A 174 -24.91 -28.94 5.84
C PHE A 174 -23.83 -29.82 5.18
N GLY A 175 -22.99 -30.46 6.01
CA GLY A 175 -21.89 -31.28 5.52
C GLY A 175 -20.77 -30.49 4.84
N GLY A 176 -20.61 -29.22 5.20
CA GLY A 176 -19.57 -28.33 4.66
C GLY A 176 -19.97 -27.62 3.36
N LYS A 177 -21.26 -27.68 2.96
CA LYS A 177 -21.76 -26.91 1.80
C LYS A 177 -21.74 -25.41 2.04
N ILE A 178 -21.83 -24.98 3.30
CA ILE A 178 -21.61 -23.59 3.71
C ILE A 178 -20.46 -23.60 4.70
N ARG A 179 -19.41 -22.84 4.40
CA ARG A 179 -18.22 -22.63 5.23
C ARG A 179 -18.09 -21.14 5.50
N LEU A 180 -18.08 -20.76 6.76
CA LEU A 180 -17.96 -19.36 7.18
C LEU A 180 -16.83 -19.24 8.18
N ASP A 181 -15.78 -18.52 7.82
CA ASP A 181 -14.74 -18.09 8.74
C ASP A 181 -14.82 -16.57 8.86
N MET A 182 -14.90 -16.06 10.08
CA MET A 182 -14.93 -14.63 10.36
C MET A 182 -13.98 -14.30 11.50
N THR A 183 -13.30 -13.18 11.38
CA THR A 183 -12.38 -12.66 12.39
C THR A 183 -12.57 -11.16 12.54
N TYR A 184 -12.73 -10.70 13.76
CA TYR A 184 -12.57 -9.30 14.15
C TYR A 184 -11.22 -9.15 14.82
N TYR A 185 -10.48 -8.10 14.47
CA TYR A 185 -9.20 -7.77 15.11
C TYR A 185 -9.11 -6.30 15.53
N SER A 186 -8.29 -6.06 16.55
CA SER A 186 -7.91 -4.73 17.02
C SER A 186 -6.43 -4.73 17.35
N ASN A 187 -5.64 -4.07 16.50
CA ASN A 187 -4.19 -3.96 16.63
C ASN A 187 -3.84 -2.53 17.04
N ILE A 188 -3.08 -2.38 18.11
CA ILE A 188 -2.64 -1.08 18.62
C ILE A 188 -1.11 -1.07 18.65
N THR A 189 -0.50 -0.26 17.80
CA THR A 189 0.94 -0.02 17.79
C THR A 189 1.26 1.20 18.64
N LYS A 190 2.17 1.05 19.60
CA LYS A 190 2.68 2.11 20.49
C LYS A 190 4.17 2.28 20.30
N ASN A 191 4.69 3.45 20.70
CA ASN A 191 6.10 3.79 20.60
C ASN A 191 6.62 3.66 19.16
N GLN A 192 5.79 3.98 18.17
CA GLN A 192 6.23 3.94 16.79
C GLN A 192 7.44 4.86 16.60
N ILE A 193 8.49 4.35 15.98
CA ILE A 193 9.67 5.14 15.67
C ILE A 193 9.36 5.95 14.41
N VAL A 194 9.40 7.27 14.56
CA VAL A 194 9.14 8.22 13.47
C VAL A 194 10.26 9.24 13.40
N SER A 195 10.57 9.68 12.19
CA SER A 195 11.58 10.71 11.95
C SER A 195 10.88 12.06 11.81
N ILE A 196 11.01 12.91 12.79
CA ILE A 196 10.40 14.26 12.79
C ILE A 196 11.40 15.30 12.32
N ASP A 197 10.95 16.27 11.50
CA ASP A 197 11.78 17.38 11.08
C ASP A 197 12.17 18.26 12.29
N VAL A 198 13.40 18.72 12.30
CA VAL A 198 13.92 19.63 13.32
C VAL A 198 14.44 20.92 12.67
N PRO A 199 14.44 22.06 13.40
CA PRO A 199 15.00 23.31 12.88
C PRO A 199 16.42 23.10 12.39
N LEU A 200 16.74 23.56 11.18
CA LEU A 200 18.08 23.43 10.57
C LEU A 200 19.20 24.06 11.40
N SER A 201 18.87 25.01 12.29
CA SER A 201 19.80 25.59 13.26
C SER A 201 20.40 24.57 14.24
N THR A 202 19.76 23.38 14.38
CA THR A 202 20.31 22.28 15.19
C THR A 202 21.48 21.56 14.50
N GLY A 203 21.68 21.79 13.21
CA GLY A 203 22.65 21.07 12.37
C GLY A 203 22.13 19.74 11.83
N TYR A 204 20.89 19.38 12.09
CA TYR A 204 20.21 18.18 11.60
C TYR A 204 18.96 18.52 10.80
N PHE A 205 18.48 17.58 10.00
CA PHE A 205 17.23 17.72 9.26
C PHE A 205 16.07 17.05 10.01
N ALA A 206 16.37 15.95 10.68
CA ALA A 206 15.34 15.19 11.39
C ALA A 206 15.87 14.56 12.69
N ASN A 207 14.96 14.10 13.54
CA ASN A 207 15.24 13.35 14.76
C ASN A 207 14.32 12.12 14.83
N ASN A 208 14.89 10.96 15.08
CA ASN A 208 14.12 9.73 15.31
C ASN A 208 13.66 9.67 16.76
N ILE A 209 12.36 9.61 16.96
CA ILE A 209 11.74 9.51 18.28
C ILE A 209 10.70 8.40 18.34
N ASN A 210 10.48 7.84 19.51
CA ASN A 210 9.32 7.00 19.76
C ASN A 210 8.10 7.91 19.98
N ALA A 211 7.26 7.99 18.97
CA ALA A 211 6.07 8.82 19.02
C ALA A 211 4.92 8.15 18.30
N GLY A 212 3.76 8.35 18.85
CA GLY A 212 2.54 7.90 18.20
C GLY A 212 1.98 6.58 18.71
N LYS A 213 0.68 6.53 18.55
CA LYS A 213 -0.16 5.36 18.79
C LYS A 213 -1.12 5.24 17.64
N ILE A 214 -1.05 4.12 16.93
CA ILE A 214 -1.89 3.84 15.77
C ILE A 214 -2.74 2.61 16.07
N ALA A 215 -4.05 2.76 15.90
CA ALA A 215 -5.00 1.66 15.99
C ALA A 215 -5.45 1.21 14.59
N ASN A 216 -5.46 -0.09 14.37
CA ASN A 216 -6.05 -0.75 13.21
C ASN A 216 -7.13 -1.71 13.71
N LYS A 217 -8.38 -1.49 13.30
CA LYS A 217 -9.51 -2.34 13.66
C LYS A 217 -10.19 -2.81 12.38
N GLY A 218 -10.47 -4.10 12.30
CA GLY A 218 -11.04 -4.63 11.08
C GLY A 218 -11.80 -5.93 11.25
N VAL A 219 -12.45 -6.28 10.16
CA VAL A 219 -13.21 -7.54 10.01
C VAL A 219 -12.73 -8.22 8.74
N GLU A 220 -12.47 -9.52 8.86
CA GLU A 220 -12.18 -10.41 7.75
C GLU A 220 -13.21 -11.53 7.72
N VAL A 221 -13.76 -11.82 6.54
CA VAL A 221 -14.76 -12.87 6.34
C VAL A 221 -14.39 -13.69 5.12
N THR A 222 -14.39 -15.00 5.28
CA THR A 222 -14.33 -15.95 4.17
C THR A 222 -15.61 -16.78 4.16
N LEU A 223 -16.34 -16.72 3.07
CA LEU A 223 -17.57 -17.49 2.84
C LEU A 223 -17.38 -18.44 1.68
N GLY A 224 -17.40 -19.76 1.96
CA GLY A 224 -17.41 -20.79 0.95
C GLY A 224 -18.82 -21.40 0.82
N LEU A 225 -19.31 -21.48 -0.40
CA LEU A 225 -20.59 -22.09 -0.72
C LEU A 225 -20.38 -23.18 -1.76
N THR A 226 -21.11 -24.30 -1.61
CA THR A 226 -21.27 -25.31 -2.65
C THR A 226 -22.78 -25.43 -2.98
N PRO A 227 -23.31 -24.48 -3.80
CA PRO A 227 -24.74 -24.41 -4.09
C PRO A 227 -25.29 -25.64 -4.80
N VAL A 228 -24.49 -26.23 -5.66
CA VAL A 228 -24.85 -27.39 -6.43
C VAL A 228 -23.72 -28.42 -6.41
N GLU A 229 -24.05 -29.63 -6.03
CA GLU A 229 -23.16 -30.78 -6.09
C GLU A 229 -23.94 -32.01 -6.55
N THR A 230 -23.57 -32.52 -7.71
CA THR A 230 -24.12 -33.74 -8.30
C THR A 230 -22.97 -34.67 -8.72
N ARG A 231 -23.27 -35.87 -9.17
CA ARG A 231 -22.27 -36.83 -9.65
C ARG A 231 -21.35 -36.26 -10.76
N ASN A 232 -21.86 -35.36 -11.60
CA ASN A 232 -21.16 -34.89 -12.78
C ASN A 232 -20.87 -33.40 -12.76
N PHE A 233 -21.55 -32.63 -11.93
CA PHE A 233 -21.43 -31.18 -11.88
C PHE A 233 -21.31 -30.69 -10.43
N LYS A 234 -20.32 -29.81 -10.20
CA LYS A 234 -20.11 -29.14 -8.93
C LYS A 234 -19.90 -27.64 -9.19
N TRP A 235 -20.53 -26.81 -8.38
CA TRP A 235 -20.31 -25.39 -8.33
C TRP A 235 -19.87 -25.01 -6.92
N ASP A 236 -18.64 -24.48 -6.82
CA ASP A 236 -18.11 -23.89 -5.60
C ASP A 236 -17.97 -22.38 -5.80
N LEU A 237 -18.36 -21.59 -4.80
CA LEU A 237 -18.19 -20.17 -4.73
C LEU A 237 -17.47 -19.84 -3.42
N ASP A 238 -16.29 -19.16 -3.53
CA ASP A 238 -15.55 -18.67 -2.38
C ASP A 238 -15.46 -17.14 -2.45
N ALA A 239 -16.00 -16.48 -1.41
CA ALA A 239 -15.93 -15.03 -1.27
C ALA A 239 -15.09 -14.65 -0.07
N THR A 240 -14.17 -13.70 -0.26
CA THR A 240 -13.38 -13.09 0.79
C THR A 240 -13.75 -11.61 0.90
N PHE A 241 -13.86 -11.11 2.12
CA PHE A 241 -14.12 -9.70 2.43
C PHE A 241 -13.17 -9.26 3.53
N ALA A 242 -12.55 -8.09 3.36
CA ALA A 242 -11.71 -7.47 4.37
C ALA A 242 -11.97 -5.97 4.44
N SER A 243 -12.20 -5.47 5.66
CA SER A 243 -12.31 -4.04 5.96
C SER A 243 -11.39 -3.71 7.13
N ASN A 244 -10.60 -2.66 6.98
CA ASN A 244 -9.70 -2.17 8.01
C ASN A 244 -9.87 -0.66 8.19
N LYS A 245 -10.08 -0.22 9.42
CA LYS A 245 -10.06 1.19 9.79
C LYS A 245 -8.80 1.49 10.59
N GLN A 246 -7.91 2.28 10.00
CA GLN A 246 -6.75 2.83 10.68
C GLN A 246 -7.13 4.16 11.35
N THR A 247 -6.58 4.40 12.54
CA THR A 247 -6.73 5.68 13.24
C THR A 247 -5.43 6.03 13.97
N VAL A 248 -4.95 7.24 13.78
CA VAL A 248 -3.84 7.82 14.53
C VAL A 248 -4.40 8.32 15.85
N GLU A 249 -4.24 7.58 16.94
CA GLU A 249 -4.80 7.94 18.24
C GLU A 249 -3.96 9.02 18.95
N GLU A 250 -2.62 8.92 18.83
CA GLU A 250 -1.68 9.85 19.46
C GLU A 250 -0.48 10.08 18.54
N LEU A 251 0.07 11.28 18.56
CA LEU A 251 1.36 11.66 17.99
C LEU A 251 2.29 12.17 19.09
N ALA A 252 3.52 12.57 18.73
CA ALA A 252 4.43 13.20 19.67
C ALA A 252 3.80 14.45 20.30
N GLU A 253 4.21 14.76 21.52
CA GLU A 253 3.74 15.96 22.21
C GLU A 253 4.00 17.23 21.38
N GLY A 254 2.95 18.04 21.20
CA GLY A 254 3.00 19.25 20.40
C GLY A 254 2.86 19.04 18.87
N LEU A 255 2.61 17.79 18.40
CA LEU A 255 2.32 17.51 17.01
C LEU A 255 0.86 17.10 16.81
N ASP A 256 0.14 17.84 15.96
CA ASP A 256 -1.21 17.48 15.53
C ASP A 256 -1.20 16.66 14.22
N GLU A 257 -0.19 16.82 13.40
CA GLU A 257 0.02 16.09 12.17
C GLU A 257 1.50 15.76 11.95
N TYR A 258 1.77 14.69 11.19
CA TYR A 258 3.11 14.24 10.82
C TYR A 258 3.16 13.83 9.37
N THR A 259 4.15 14.33 8.62
CA THR A 259 4.35 13.98 7.22
C THR A 259 5.14 12.67 7.11
N LEU A 260 4.48 11.64 6.55
CA LEU A 260 5.09 10.32 6.32
C LEU A 260 5.94 10.30 5.07
N THR A 261 5.49 10.97 4.01
CA THR A 261 6.25 11.14 2.77
C THR A 261 5.81 12.42 2.05
N SER A 262 6.73 13.01 1.32
CA SER A 262 6.51 14.22 0.53
C SER A 262 7.38 14.18 -0.73
N GLY A 263 7.16 15.12 -1.66
CA GLY A 263 8.06 15.36 -2.77
C GLY A 263 7.50 15.13 -4.16
N LEU A 264 6.25 14.70 -4.29
CA LEU A 264 5.57 14.60 -5.58
C LEU A 264 4.66 15.81 -5.78
N SER A 265 5.16 16.82 -6.50
CA SER A 265 4.37 18.00 -6.91
C SER A 265 3.61 18.68 -5.75
N GLY A 266 4.21 18.72 -4.55
CA GLY A 266 3.59 19.29 -3.36
C GLY A 266 2.61 18.36 -2.63
N LEU A 267 2.34 17.18 -3.17
CA LEU A 267 1.50 16.17 -2.51
C LEU A 267 2.26 15.57 -1.31
N GLN A 268 1.54 15.31 -0.24
CA GLN A 268 2.06 14.71 0.99
C GLN A 268 1.12 13.59 1.46
N ILE A 269 1.69 12.56 2.07
CA ILE A 269 0.92 11.61 2.88
C ILE A 269 1.19 11.95 4.34
N LYS A 270 0.13 12.23 5.07
CA LYS A 270 0.22 12.61 6.48
C LYS A 270 -0.57 11.70 7.40
N ALA A 271 -0.06 11.59 8.61
CA ALA A 271 -0.77 11.08 9.78
C ALA A 271 -1.27 12.27 10.58
N ALA A 272 -2.57 12.46 10.70
CA ALA A 272 -3.18 13.48 11.54
C ALA A 272 -3.92 12.81 12.71
N LYS A 273 -3.85 13.42 13.89
CA LYS A 273 -4.49 12.88 15.10
C LYS A 273 -6.00 12.79 14.92
N GLY A 274 -6.56 11.62 15.18
CA GLY A 274 -7.99 11.30 15.02
C GLY A 274 -8.37 10.75 13.66
N ASP A 275 -7.48 10.86 12.66
CA ASP A 275 -7.72 10.44 11.28
C ASP A 275 -6.93 9.18 10.88
N SER A 276 -7.24 8.66 9.69
CA SER A 276 -6.40 7.71 8.96
C SER A 276 -5.26 8.44 8.23
N PHE A 277 -4.28 7.71 7.69
CA PHE A 277 -3.32 8.28 6.77
C PHE A 277 -4.03 8.84 5.54
N GLY A 278 -3.78 10.11 5.25
CA GLY A 278 -4.45 10.85 4.21
C GLY A 278 -3.51 11.48 3.20
N LEU A 279 -4.03 11.69 1.99
CA LEU A 279 -3.40 12.53 0.98
C LEU A 279 -3.68 14.00 1.32
N TYR A 280 -2.64 14.81 1.36
CA TYR A 280 -2.70 16.24 1.61
C TYR A 280 -2.02 16.98 0.48
N GLY A 281 -2.59 18.11 0.09
CA GLY A 281 -2.04 18.92 -0.99
C GLY A 281 -2.79 20.22 -1.21
N THR A 282 -2.68 20.72 -2.42
CA THR A 282 -3.39 21.92 -2.87
C THR A 282 -4.80 21.56 -3.31
N ALA A 283 -5.80 22.20 -2.68
CA ALA A 283 -7.22 22.10 -3.02
C ALA A 283 -7.73 23.35 -3.71
N TRP A 284 -8.87 23.24 -4.40
CA TRP A 284 -9.59 24.40 -4.93
C TRP A 284 -10.24 25.17 -3.79
N LYS A 285 -10.04 26.48 -3.80
CA LYS A 285 -10.71 27.37 -2.86
C LYS A 285 -12.20 27.43 -3.14
N ARG A 286 -13.03 27.32 -2.11
CA ARG A 286 -14.48 27.37 -2.20
C ARG A 286 -15.05 28.39 -1.24
N ASP A 287 -16.22 28.92 -1.58
CA ASP A 287 -17.05 29.68 -0.64
C ASP A 287 -17.80 28.75 0.33
N ASP A 288 -18.58 29.32 1.25
CA ASP A 288 -19.37 28.58 2.26
C ASP A 288 -20.51 27.74 1.62
N GLN A 289 -20.82 27.97 0.36
CA GLN A 289 -21.84 27.23 -0.39
C GLN A 289 -21.22 26.12 -1.28
N GLY A 290 -19.89 26.00 -1.28
CA GLY A 290 -19.15 25.00 -2.04
C GLY A 290 -18.80 25.41 -3.48
N ASN A 291 -19.12 26.65 -3.92
CA ASN A 291 -18.76 27.15 -5.23
C ASN A 291 -17.25 27.41 -5.33
N TYR A 292 -16.65 27.14 -6.48
CA TYR A 292 -15.25 27.49 -6.72
C TYR A 292 -15.05 29.01 -6.69
N VAL A 293 -14.03 29.44 -5.96
CA VAL A 293 -13.58 30.83 -5.99
C VAL A 293 -12.65 31.02 -7.19
N ILE A 294 -13.02 31.96 -8.05
CA ILE A 294 -12.36 32.25 -9.32
C ILE A 294 -11.55 33.53 -9.20
N ASN A 295 -10.35 33.52 -9.73
CA ASN A 295 -9.49 34.68 -9.79
C ASN A 295 -10.04 35.72 -10.79
N SER A 296 -10.31 36.92 -10.30
CA SER A 296 -10.94 38.01 -11.05
C SER A 296 -10.13 38.55 -12.24
N LYS A 297 -8.88 38.13 -12.40
CA LYS A 297 -8.01 38.56 -13.51
C LYS A 297 -7.81 37.48 -14.57
N THR A 298 -7.86 36.20 -14.15
CA THR A 298 -7.50 35.09 -15.04
C THR A 298 -8.68 34.20 -15.41
N GLY A 299 -9.80 34.28 -14.69
CA GLY A 299 -10.94 33.37 -14.86
C GLY A 299 -10.67 31.93 -14.39
N LEU A 300 -9.53 31.67 -13.71
CA LEU A 300 -9.12 30.36 -13.25
C LEU A 300 -9.43 30.18 -11.77
N ARG A 301 -9.57 28.92 -11.32
CA ARG A 301 -9.82 28.58 -9.91
C ARG A 301 -8.69 29.04 -9.00
N GLU A 302 -9.02 29.61 -7.85
CA GLU A 302 -8.05 29.84 -6.78
C GLU A 302 -7.80 28.56 -5.99
N THR A 303 -6.64 28.51 -5.31
CA THR A 303 -6.19 27.33 -4.56
C THR A 303 -5.95 27.63 -3.09
N VAL A 304 -6.04 26.58 -2.27
CA VAL A 304 -5.67 26.55 -0.83
C VAL A 304 -4.71 25.41 -0.62
N ASN A 305 -3.65 25.64 0.14
CA ASN A 305 -2.63 24.63 0.42
C ASN A 305 -2.93 23.83 1.68
N ASN A 306 -2.29 22.67 1.78
CA ASN A 306 -2.31 21.80 2.98
C ASN A 306 -3.71 21.32 3.37
N VAL A 307 -4.52 20.93 2.39
CA VAL A 307 -5.86 20.40 2.61
C VAL A 307 -5.83 18.88 2.48
N ARG A 308 -6.60 18.19 3.32
CA ARG A 308 -6.81 16.75 3.20
C ARG A 308 -7.67 16.46 1.97
N LEU A 309 -7.14 15.68 1.03
CA LEU A 309 -7.75 15.40 -0.26
C LEU A 309 -8.39 14.01 -0.35
N GLY A 310 -8.06 13.12 0.57
CA GLY A 310 -8.65 11.79 0.62
C GLY A 310 -7.89 10.80 1.49
N ASP A 311 -8.44 9.60 1.60
CA ASP A 311 -7.86 8.48 2.32
C ASP A 311 -6.96 7.63 1.41
N VAL A 312 -5.84 7.15 1.94
CA VAL A 312 -4.94 6.23 1.21
C VAL A 312 -5.52 4.82 1.15
N TYR A 313 -6.23 4.40 2.20
CA TYR A 313 -6.74 3.05 2.34
C TYR A 313 -8.16 2.91 1.80
N PRO A 314 -8.52 1.73 1.25
CA PRO A 314 -9.91 1.43 0.87
C PRO A 314 -10.79 1.22 2.12
N ASP A 315 -12.09 1.42 1.95
CA ASP A 315 -13.10 1.05 2.96
C ASP A 315 -13.18 -0.46 3.12
N PHE A 316 -13.12 -1.18 1.99
CA PHE A 316 -13.03 -2.64 1.96
C PHE A 316 -12.46 -3.16 0.65
N THR A 317 -12.00 -4.41 0.70
CA THR A 317 -11.65 -5.23 -0.47
C THR A 317 -12.45 -6.52 -0.43
N MET A 318 -12.80 -7.05 -1.63
CA MET A 318 -13.58 -8.28 -1.73
C MET A 318 -13.12 -9.08 -2.97
N GLY A 319 -12.92 -10.39 -2.79
CA GLY A 319 -12.66 -11.33 -3.87
C GLY A 319 -13.81 -12.34 -3.98
N ILE A 320 -14.30 -12.61 -5.19
CA ILE A 320 -15.32 -13.62 -5.44
C ILE A 320 -14.80 -14.59 -6.48
N ASN A 321 -14.43 -15.78 -6.04
CA ASN A 321 -13.97 -16.86 -6.89
C ASN A 321 -15.11 -17.85 -7.14
N ASN A 322 -15.40 -18.13 -8.41
CA ASN A 322 -16.35 -19.13 -8.84
C ASN A 322 -15.59 -20.29 -9.51
N THR A 323 -15.92 -21.52 -9.13
CA THR A 323 -15.37 -22.73 -9.73
C THR A 323 -16.49 -23.66 -10.12
N LEU A 324 -16.60 -23.95 -11.43
CA LEU A 324 -17.59 -24.87 -12.00
C LEU A 324 -16.85 -26.08 -12.56
N THR A 325 -17.18 -27.26 -12.08
CA THR A 325 -16.56 -28.51 -12.53
C THR A 325 -17.65 -29.39 -13.17
N TYR A 326 -17.38 -29.83 -14.40
CA TYR A 326 -18.26 -30.73 -15.13
C TYR A 326 -17.46 -31.83 -15.84
N LYS A 327 -17.60 -33.09 -15.40
CA LYS A 327 -16.97 -34.26 -16.02
C LYS A 327 -15.48 -34.10 -16.40
N GLY A 328 -14.71 -33.50 -15.48
CA GLY A 328 -13.27 -33.29 -15.71
C GLY A 328 -12.92 -31.91 -16.32
N LEU A 329 -13.89 -31.18 -16.84
CA LEU A 329 -13.74 -29.79 -17.22
C LEU A 329 -13.93 -28.91 -15.99
N THR A 330 -12.95 -28.05 -15.69
CA THR A 330 -13.05 -27.05 -14.61
C THR A 330 -12.90 -25.67 -15.21
N PHE A 331 -13.88 -24.82 -14.94
CA PHE A 331 -13.86 -23.40 -15.28
C PHE A 331 -13.91 -22.59 -14.00
N SER A 332 -12.94 -21.69 -13.81
CA SER A 332 -12.96 -20.77 -12.69
C SER A 332 -12.71 -19.34 -13.13
N PHE A 333 -13.27 -18.39 -12.37
CA PHE A 333 -13.00 -16.97 -12.55
C PHE A 333 -13.05 -16.23 -11.21
N LEU A 334 -12.19 -15.23 -11.08
CA LEU A 334 -12.07 -14.35 -9.92
C LEU A 334 -12.49 -12.93 -10.27
N ILE A 335 -13.51 -12.44 -9.56
CA ILE A 335 -13.86 -11.03 -9.52
C ILE A 335 -13.20 -10.40 -8.30
N ASP A 336 -12.45 -9.33 -8.53
CA ASP A 336 -11.74 -8.58 -7.51
C ASP A 336 -12.31 -7.17 -7.41
N ILE A 337 -12.65 -6.76 -6.19
CA ILE A 337 -13.35 -5.51 -5.88
C ILE A 337 -12.55 -4.75 -4.83
N ARG A 338 -12.27 -3.50 -5.12
CA ARG A 338 -11.80 -2.51 -4.15
C ARG A 338 -12.84 -1.39 -4.09
N HIS A 339 -13.22 -0.99 -2.89
CA HIS A 339 -14.13 0.13 -2.66
C HIS A 339 -13.45 1.17 -1.76
N GLY A 340 -13.55 2.44 -2.14
CA GLY A 340 -12.95 3.54 -1.40
C GLY A 340 -11.45 3.70 -1.64
N GLY A 341 -10.88 4.64 -0.90
CA GLY A 341 -9.54 5.14 -1.08
C GLY A 341 -9.42 6.15 -2.21
N SER A 342 -8.35 6.92 -2.18
CA SER A 342 -8.05 7.97 -3.17
C SER A 342 -6.72 7.69 -3.86
N LEU A 343 -6.63 8.06 -5.12
CA LEU A 343 -5.44 7.90 -5.94
C LEU A 343 -5.12 9.24 -6.64
N TYR A 344 -3.97 9.81 -6.35
CA TYR A 344 -3.38 10.87 -7.15
C TYR A 344 -2.71 10.27 -8.39
N SER A 345 -2.93 10.85 -9.57
CA SER A 345 -2.29 10.40 -10.80
C SER A 345 -1.55 11.52 -11.51
N GLU A 346 -0.23 11.41 -11.54
CA GLU A 346 0.64 12.26 -12.34
C GLU A 346 0.50 11.97 -13.84
N THR A 347 0.29 10.70 -14.22
CA THR A 347 0.06 10.34 -15.64
C THR A 347 -1.16 11.05 -16.19
N VAL A 348 -2.28 11.04 -15.46
CA VAL A 348 -3.50 11.73 -15.88
C VAL A 348 -3.29 13.24 -15.89
N ALA A 349 -2.61 13.80 -14.88
CA ALA A 349 -2.24 15.21 -14.85
C ALA A 349 -1.48 15.62 -16.11
N ASN A 350 -0.45 14.86 -16.49
CA ASN A 350 0.36 15.11 -17.68
C ASN A 350 -0.45 14.99 -18.98
N LEU A 351 -1.30 13.98 -19.11
CA LEU A 351 -2.16 13.80 -20.29
C LEU A 351 -3.15 14.97 -20.47
N ARG A 352 -3.75 15.42 -19.37
CA ARG A 352 -4.71 16.55 -19.39
C ARG A 352 -4.01 17.89 -19.63
N SER A 353 -2.93 18.18 -18.94
CA SER A 353 -2.18 19.44 -19.10
C SER A 353 -1.55 19.57 -20.48
N SER A 354 -1.20 18.45 -21.13
CA SER A 354 -0.69 18.41 -22.50
C SER A 354 -1.81 18.39 -23.57
N GLY A 355 -3.09 18.34 -23.18
CA GLY A 355 -4.22 18.27 -24.09
C GLY A 355 -4.37 16.94 -24.83
N LEU A 356 -3.80 15.85 -24.29
CA LEU A 356 -3.85 14.50 -24.87
C LEU A 356 -5.00 13.65 -24.33
N ALA A 357 -5.57 14.02 -23.18
CA ALA A 357 -6.73 13.35 -22.63
C ALA A 357 -8.01 13.70 -23.39
N ALA A 358 -8.94 12.75 -23.55
CA ALA A 358 -10.16 12.93 -24.35
C ALA A 358 -11.05 14.08 -23.85
N GLU A 359 -11.14 14.27 -22.53
CA GLU A 359 -11.93 15.36 -21.91
C GLU A 359 -11.40 16.75 -22.25
N THR A 360 -10.13 16.89 -22.67
CA THR A 360 -9.56 18.19 -23.05
C THR A 360 -10.02 18.70 -24.41
N VAL A 361 -10.78 17.90 -25.17
CA VAL A 361 -11.40 18.31 -26.43
C VAL A 361 -12.57 19.26 -26.18
N ALA A 362 -13.26 19.14 -25.05
CA ALA A 362 -14.40 19.98 -24.71
C ALA A 362 -14.00 21.47 -24.68
N HIS A 363 -14.84 22.30 -25.26
CA HIS A 363 -14.68 23.76 -25.35
C HIS A 363 -13.40 24.24 -26.03
N ARG A 364 -12.63 23.36 -26.71
CA ARG A 364 -11.35 23.73 -27.34
C ARG A 364 -11.50 24.80 -28.44
N GLU A 365 -12.59 24.75 -29.18
CA GLU A 365 -12.89 25.67 -30.29
C GLU A 365 -13.83 26.82 -29.89
N ASP A 366 -14.23 26.90 -28.60
CA ASP A 366 -15.13 27.96 -28.15
C ASP A 366 -14.40 29.30 -28.13
N ALA A 367 -15.09 30.37 -28.59
CA ALA A 367 -14.53 31.71 -28.61
C ALA A 367 -14.21 32.25 -27.20
N SER A 368 -14.95 31.79 -26.19
CA SER A 368 -14.69 32.09 -24.78
C SER A 368 -15.29 30.99 -23.89
N PHE A 369 -14.62 30.66 -22.81
CA PHE A 369 -15.08 29.76 -21.77
C PHE A 369 -15.04 30.46 -20.41
N ILE A 370 -16.15 30.45 -19.69
CA ILE A 370 -16.28 31.02 -18.35
C ILE A 370 -16.45 29.84 -17.38
N GLU A 371 -15.49 29.64 -16.51
CA GLU A 371 -15.53 28.59 -15.45
C GLU A 371 -16.67 28.90 -14.48
N PRO A 372 -17.58 27.97 -14.21
CA PRO A 372 -18.60 28.13 -13.19
C PRO A 372 -18.01 28.36 -11.80
N GLY A 373 -18.44 29.43 -11.12
CA GLY A 373 -17.94 29.77 -9.79
C GLY A 373 -18.25 31.20 -9.40
N VAL A 374 -17.59 31.67 -8.36
CA VAL A 374 -17.78 32.99 -7.78
C VAL A 374 -16.47 33.76 -7.67
N ILE A 375 -16.55 35.08 -7.73
CA ILE A 375 -15.43 35.98 -7.51
C ILE A 375 -15.62 36.67 -6.17
N LEU A 376 -14.59 36.60 -5.31
CA LEU A 376 -14.55 37.35 -4.05
C LEU A 376 -14.31 38.86 -4.34
N GLN A 377 -15.17 39.72 -3.81
CA GLN A 377 -15.09 41.17 -3.92
C GLN A 377 -14.32 41.76 -2.72
N ASP A 378 -13.88 42.99 -2.86
CA ASP A 378 -13.12 43.72 -1.80
C ASP A 378 -13.91 43.93 -0.50
N ASP A 379 -15.24 43.94 -0.60
CA ASP A 379 -16.13 44.05 0.56
C ASP A 379 -16.41 42.72 1.28
N GLY A 380 -15.79 41.63 0.80
CA GLY A 380 -15.96 40.27 1.32
C GLY A 380 -17.18 39.53 0.80
N THR A 381 -17.96 40.10 -0.11
CA THR A 381 -19.09 39.42 -0.76
C THR A 381 -18.65 38.65 -1.98
N TYR A 382 -19.50 37.71 -2.41
CA TYR A 382 -19.26 36.94 -3.64
C TYR A 382 -20.23 37.31 -4.75
N ARG A 383 -19.73 37.43 -5.99
CA ARG A 383 -20.54 37.57 -7.19
C ARG A 383 -20.29 36.40 -8.16
N PRO A 384 -21.24 36.06 -9.04
CA PRO A 384 -21.00 35.06 -10.10
C PRO A 384 -19.78 35.42 -10.94
N ASN A 385 -19.03 34.41 -11.40
CA ASN A 385 -17.92 34.61 -12.31
C ASN A 385 -18.42 35.00 -13.68
N ASP A 386 -17.87 36.08 -14.24
CA ASP A 386 -18.11 36.60 -15.60
C ASP A 386 -16.78 36.76 -16.37
N VAL A 387 -15.68 36.31 -15.83
CA VAL A 387 -14.35 36.45 -16.39
C VAL A 387 -14.01 35.21 -17.22
N PRO A 388 -13.82 35.36 -18.55
CA PRO A 388 -13.41 34.21 -19.37
C PRO A 388 -11.96 33.86 -19.13
N VAL A 389 -11.65 32.56 -19.27
CA VAL A 389 -10.26 32.11 -19.32
C VAL A 389 -9.63 32.55 -20.64
N LYS A 390 -8.33 32.76 -20.65
CA LYS A 390 -7.60 33.23 -21.84
C LYS A 390 -7.63 32.19 -22.97
N SER A 391 -7.53 30.92 -22.64
CA SER A 391 -7.62 29.80 -23.58
C SER A 391 -7.92 28.49 -22.86
N MET A 392 -8.43 27.48 -23.56
CA MET A 392 -8.60 26.14 -22.99
C MET A 392 -7.27 25.47 -22.70
N GLN A 393 -6.19 25.88 -23.36
CA GLN A 393 -4.83 25.45 -22.99
C GLN A 393 -4.45 25.95 -21.59
N ASP A 394 -4.64 27.26 -21.30
CA ASP A 394 -4.35 27.83 -19.99
C ASP A 394 -5.25 27.19 -18.92
N TYR A 395 -6.52 26.92 -19.25
CA TYR A 395 -7.45 26.22 -18.34
C TYR A 395 -6.93 24.84 -17.96
N TRP A 396 -6.60 23.99 -18.95
CA TRP A 396 -6.15 22.63 -18.68
C TRP A 396 -4.76 22.58 -18.04
N GLN A 397 -3.85 23.49 -18.42
CA GLN A 397 -2.55 23.63 -17.77
C GLN A 397 -2.67 24.07 -16.30
N HIS A 398 -3.74 24.76 -15.95
CA HIS A 398 -4.02 25.13 -14.56
C HIS A 398 -4.75 24.01 -13.80
N VAL A 399 -5.87 23.51 -14.32
CA VAL A 399 -6.72 22.53 -13.64
C VAL A 399 -6.01 21.18 -13.47
N ALA A 400 -5.24 20.78 -14.47
CA ALA A 400 -4.48 19.53 -14.47
C ALA A 400 -3.01 19.71 -14.09
N ASN A 401 -2.59 20.89 -13.62
CA ASN A 401 -1.25 21.08 -13.12
C ASN A 401 -0.98 20.10 -11.96
N SER A 402 0.17 19.43 -12.00
CA SER A 402 0.52 18.46 -10.97
C SER A 402 0.58 19.06 -9.55
N SER A 403 0.89 20.37 -9.45
CA SER A 403 0.88 21.09 -8.16
C SER A 403 -0.52 21.47 -7.67
N ASN A 404 -1.54 21.42 -8.55
CA ASN A 404 -2.95 21.59 -8.16
C ASN A 404 -3.56 20.21 -7.88
N ASN A 405 -3.17 19.62 -6.76
CA ASN A 405 -3.31 18.20 -6.48
C ASN A 405 -4.76 17.71 -6.53
N GLU A 406 -5.74 18.47 -6.01
CA GLU A 406 -7.15 18.06 -6.00
C GLU A 406 -7.68 17.74 -7.40
N GLY A 407 -7.25 18.47 -8.43
CA GLY A 407 -7.65 18.25 -9.81
C GLY A 407 -7.23 16.88 -10.38
N ASN A 408 -6.31 16.20 -9.71
CA ASN A 408 -5.70 14.94 -10.13
C ASN A 408 -5.89 13.81 -9.11
N ILE A 409 -6.80 13.99 -8.14
CA ILE A 409 -7.23 12.98 -7.17
C ILE A 409 -8.48 12.29 -7.70
N TYR A 410 -8.45 10.97 -7.68
CA TYR A 410 -9.54 10.10 -8.15
C TYR A 410 -9.94 9.10 -7.07
N ASN A 411 -11.18 8.63 -7.13
CA ASN A 411 -11.62 7.49 -6.35
C ASN A 411 -10.91 6.23 -6.85
N ALA A 412 -10.21 5.51 -5.96
CA ALA A 412 -9.42 4.33 -6.30
C ALA A 412 -10.25 3.03 -6.36
N SER A 413 -11.59 3.13 -6.31
CA SER A 413 -12.47 1.97 -6.40
C SER A 413 -12.41 1.32 -7.78
N PHE A 414 -12.48 -0.01 -7.79
CA PHE A 414 -12.56 -0.77 -9.04
C PHE A 414 -13.30 -2.10 -8.86
N VAL A 415 -13.72 -2.65 -9.99
CA VAL A 415 -14.17 -4.05 -10.14
C VAL A 415 -13.42 -4.64 -11.31
N LYS A 416 -12.68 -5.74 -11.10
CA LYS A 416 -11.85 -6.40 -12.13
C LYS A 416 -12.20 -7.87 -12.29
N LEU A 417 -12.18 -8.35 -13.52
CA LEU A 417 -12.03 -9.77 -13.81
C LEU A 417 -10.53 -10.11 -13.73
N ARG A 418 -10.12 -10.58 -12.54
CA ARG A 418 -8.72 -10.77 -12.20
C ARG A 418 -8.09 -11.96 -12.89
N GLU A 419 -8.82 -13.07 -12.87
CA GLU A 419 -8.33 -14.33 -13.39
C GLU A 419 -9.46 -15.14 -14.01
N VAL A 420 -9.15 -15.85 -15.10
CA VAL A 420 -9.99 -16.86 -15.69
C VAL A 420 -9.12 -18.08 -15.95
N GLN A 421 -9.60 -19.25 -15.51
CA GLN A 421 -8.94 -20.51 -15.75
C GLN A 421 -9.91 -21.49 -16.39
N LEU A 422 -9.42 -22.24 -17.36
CA LEU A 422 -10.13 -23.37 -17.96
C LEU A 422 -9.17 -24.55 -18.00
N SER A 423 -9.52 -25.65 -17.35
CA SER A 423 -8.69 -26.85 -17.35
C SER A 423 -9.51 -28.11 -17.63
N TYR A 424 -8.88 -29.07 -18.25
CA TYR A 424 -9.49 -30.37 -18.53
C TYR A 424 -8.59 -31.51 -18.10
N SER A 425 -9.12 -32.32 -17.18
CA SER A 425 -8.48 -33.57 -16.74
C SER A 425 -8.98 -34.73 -17.58
N PHE A 426 -8.10 -35.29 -18.38
CA PHE A 426 -8.44 -36.39 -19.28
C PHE A 426 -8.77 -37.66 -18.48
N PRO A 427 -9.83 -38.42 -18.88
CA PRO A 427 -10.24 -39.61 -18.16
C PRO A 427 -9.13 -40.67 -18.15
N ARG A 428 -8.78 -41.17 -16.96
CA ARG A 428 -7.74 -42.18 -16.77
C ARG A 428 -7.90 -43.43 -17.67
N LYS A 429 -9.13 -43.76 -18.07
CA LYS A 429 -9.44 -44.87 -18.98
C LYS A 429 -8.77 -44.75 -20.36
N TRP A 430 -8.40 -43.55 -20.81
CA TRP A 430 -7.73 -43.31 -22.08
C TRP A 430 -6.25 -43.71 -22.06
N PHE A 431 -5.67 -43.82 -20.86
CA PHE A 431 -4.23 -44.08 -20.66
C PHE A 431 -3.94 -45.47 -20.09
N LYS A 432 -4.94 -46.37 -20.02
CA LYS A 432 -4.78 -47.71 -19.40
C LYS A 432 -3.65 -48.56 -19.98
N SER A 433 -3.27 -48.35 -21.22
CA SER A 433 -2.22 -49.07 -21.93
C SER A 433 -0.92 -48.28 -22.07
N PHE A 434 -0.83 -47.08 -21.46
CA PHE A 434 0.32 -46.21 -21.55
C PHE A 434 0.99 -46.06 -20.17
N PHE A 435 2.27 -45.67 -20.17
CA PHE A 435 3.02 -45.33 -18.95
C PHE A 435 2.50 -44.05 -18.27
N VAL A 436 1.65 -43.26 -18.96
CA VAL A 436 1.02 -42.05 -18.44
C VAL A 436 -0.17 -42.38 -17.55
N LYS A 437 -0.21 -41.89 -16.31
CA LYS A 437 -1.30 -42.08 -15.34
C LYS A 437 -2.38 -41.04 -15.44
N SER A 438 -1.99 -39.78 -15.70
CA SER A 438 -2.94 -38.67 -15.90
C SER A 438 -2.36 -37.61 -16.84
N LEU A 439 -3.25 -36.90 -17.51
CA LEU A 439 -2.98 -35.74 -18.33
C LEU A 439 -3.99 -34.67 -17.99
N ASP A 440 -3.48 -33.49 -17.63
CA ASP A 440 -4.29 -32.29 -17.42
C ASP A 440 -3.78 -31.17 -18.34
N LEU A 441 -4.69 -30.56 -19.06
CA LEU A 441 -4.44 -29.35 -19.85
C LEU A 441 -5.13 -28.17 -19.23
N GLY A 442 -4.44 -27.05 -19.14
CA GLY A 442 -5.00 -25.82 -18.60
C GLY A 442 -4.65 -24.60 -19.43
N PHE A 443 -5.57 -23.68 -19.44
CA PHE A 443 -5.41 -22.32 -19.93
C PHE A 443 -5.71 -21.37 -18.79
N GLU A 444 -4.87 -20.36 -18.59
CA GLU A 444 -5.11 -19.28 -17.63
C GLU A 444 -4.92 -17.93 -18.29
N ALA A 445 -5.70 -16.97 -17.82
CA ALA A 445 -5.58 -15.59 -18.26
C ALA A 445 -5.77 -14.67 -17.05
N ARG A 446 -4.91 -13.65 -16.92
CA ARG A 446 -4.91 -12.75 -15.77
C ARG A 446 -5.01 -11.29 -16.19
N ASN A 447 -5.58 -10.46 -15.32
CA ASN A 447 -5.84 -9.04 -15.53
C ASN A 447 -6.63 -8.78 -16.83
N LEU A 448 -7.65 -9.59 -17.08
CA LEU A 448 -8.36 -9.61 -18.36
C LEU A 448 -9.16 -8.34 -18.62
N TRP A 449 -9.86 -7.86 -17.61
CA TRP A 449 -10.82 -6.78 -17.80
C TRP A 449 -11.01 -5.97 -16.53
N ILE A 450 -10.92 -4.66 -16.66
CA ILE A 450 -11.40 -3.70 -15.68
C ILE A 450 -12.88 -3.45 -16.01
N ILE A 451 -13.78 -4.06 -15.21
CA ILE A 451 -15.23 -3.98 -15.44
C ILE A 451 -15.72 -2.58 -15.10
N LYS A 452 -15.18 -2.01 -14.01
CA LYS A 452 -15.50 -0.66 -13.55
C LYS A 452 -14.31 -0.05 -12.86
N ASP A 453 -14.03 1.20 -13.14
CA ASP A 453 -13.06 2.05 -12.44
C ASP A 453 -13.57 3.50 -12.36
N HIS A 454 -12.78 4.34 -11.71
CA HIS A 454 -13.05 5.78 -11.58
C HIS A 454 -11.81 6.60 -11.93
N VAL A 455 -10.72 5.96 -12.31
CA VAL A 455 -9.46 6.62 -12.70
C VAL A 455 -9.29 6.49 -14.21
N PRO A 456 -9.32 7.59 -14.97
CA PRO A 456 -9.16 7.52 -16.43
C PRO A 456 -7.70 7.16 -16.79
N HIS A 457 -7.53 6.49 -17.93
CA HIS A 457 -6.26 6.27 -18.63
C HIS A 457 -5.24 5.36 -17.98
N ILE A 458 -5.36 5.02 -16.71
CA ILE A 458 -4.40 4.18 -15.97
C ILE A 458 -5.11 3.02 -15.24
N ASP A 459 -4.32 2.06 -14.78
CA ASP A 459 -4.83 1.04 -13.86
C ASP A 459 -4.94 1.63 -12.44
N PRO A 460 -6.13 1.55 -11.79
CA PRO A 460 -6.34 2.09 -10.44
C PRO A 460 -5.51 1.42 -9.33
N GLU A 461 -4.80 0.32 -9.62
CA GLU A 461 -3.86 -0.33 -8.71
C GLU A 461 -2.41 0.17 -8.88
N ALA A 462 -2.16 1.03 -9.85
CA ALA A 462 -0.84 1.61 -10.03
C ALA A 462 -0.40 2.32 -8.74
N ASN A 463 0.83 2.02 -8.28
CA ASN A 463 1.38 2.56 -7.07
C ASN A 463 2.87 2.85 -7.24
N PHE A 464 3.25 4.11 -7.11
CA PHE A 464 4.64 4.56 -7.29
C PHE A 464 5.59 4.02 -6.22
N PHE A 465 5.14 3.91 -4.98
CA PHE A 465 6.00 3.48 -3.87
C PHE A 465 6.09 1.95 -3.71
N GLY A 466 5.45 1.18 -4.60
CA GLY A 466 5.40 -0.27 -4.51
C GLY A 466 4.57 -0.77 -3.32
N PRO A 467 4.84 -1.97 -2.81
CA PRO A 467 4.07 -2.57 -1.73
C PRO A 467 4.40 -2.00 -0.34
N SER A 468 5.20 -0.92 -0.23
CA SER A 468 5.52 -0.31 1.06
C SER A 468 4.27 0.22 1.74
N GLN A 469 4.24 0.16 3.06
CA GLN A 469 3.06 0.48 3.88
C GLN A 469 2.61 1.96 3.80
N ILE A 470 3.47 2.85 3.31
CA ILE A 470 3.24 4.30 3.27
C ILE A 470 2.77 4.77 1.90
N GLY A 471 2.98 3.95 0.87
CA GLY A 471 2.96 4.37 -0.53
C GLY A 471 1.68 4.10 -1.31
N GLY A 472 0.56 3.80 -0.68
CA GLY A 472 -0.72 3.73 -1.36
C GLY A 472 -1.20 5.13 -1.82
N GLY A 473 -2.05 5.15 -2.83
CA GLY A 473 -2.75 6.38 -3.23
C GLY A 473 -1.96 7.34 -4.12
N VAL A 474 -0.79 6.96 -4.65
CA VAL A 474 -0.01 7.79 -5.59
C VAL A 474 0.45 6.98 -6.79
N GLU A 475 0.12 7.45 -7.97
CA GLU A 475 0.64 6.97 -9.25
C GLU A 475 1.50 8.07 -9.89
N PHE A 476 2.66 7.69 -10.40
CA PHE A 476 3.62 8.63 -11.00
C PHE A 476 4.24 8.02 -12.24
N ASN A 477 3.63 8.28 -13.41
CA ASN A 477 4.10 7.81 -14.72
C ASN A 477 4.40 6.30 -14.75
N SER A 478 3.52 5.52 -14.14
CA SER A 478 3.68 4.08 -13.99
C SER A 478 3.50 3.36 -15.32
N ILE A 479 4.26 2.29 -15.52
CA ILE A 479 4.07 1.41 -16.68
C ILE A 479 2.67 0.76 -16.57
N PRO A 480 1.87 0.73 -17.66
CA PRO A 480 0.56 0.09 -17.66
C PRO A 480 0.63 -1.36 -17.21
N SER A 481 -0.41 -1.81 -16.50
CA SER A 481 -0.56 -3.21 -16.13
C SER A 481 -0.68 -4.11 -17.37
N THR A 482 -0.18 -5.34 -17.26
CA THR A 482 -0.17 -6.30 -18.38
C THR A 482 -1.27 -7.34 -18.21
N ARG A 483 -1.86 -7.75 -19.33
CA ARG A 483 -2.64 -8.99 -19.42
C ARG A 483 -1.69 -10.14 -19.68
N SER A 484 -1.89 -11.26 -19.00
CA SER A 484 -1.08 -12.46 -19.22
C SER A 484 -1.96 -13.64 -19.60
N PHE A 485 -1.42 -14.49 -20.47
CA PHE A 485 -2.05 -15.73 -20.90
C PHE A 485 -1.05 -16.86 -20.74
N GLY A 486 -1.48 -17.95 -20.12
CA GLY A 486 -0.65 -19.11 -19.84
C GLY A 486 -1.33 -20.40 -20.27
N PHE A 487 -0.50 -21.36 -20.68
CA PHE A 487 -0.92 -22.74 -20.90
C PHE A 487 -0.12 -23.63 -19.95
N ASN A 488 -0.79 -24.54 -19.31
CA ASN A 488 -0.15 -25.55 -18.48
C ASN A 488 -0.49 -26.97 -18.98
N LEU A 489 0.52 -27.79 -18.92
CA LEU A 489 0.42 -29.23 -19.23
C LEU A 489 0.98 -29.97 -18.02
N ARG A 490 0.15 -30.78 -17.37
CA ARG A 490 0.57 -31.66 -16.28
C ARG A 490 0.46 -33.12 -16.72
N LEU A 491 1.58 -33.77 -16.75
CA LEU A 491 1.68 -35.21 -17.08
C LEU A 491 2.16 -35.95 -15.84
N THR A 492 1.42 -36.99 -15.43
CA THR A 492 1.85 -37.89 -14.36
C THR A 492 2.18 -39.24 -14.99
N LEU A 493 3.37 -39.77 -14.72
CA LEU A 493 3.90 -41.02 -15.21
C LEU A 493 3.68 -42.17 -14.22
#